data_53ca7fccdfcb95e787637017507d8ab3
#
_entry.id   53ca7fccdfcb95e787637017507d8ab3
#
_cell.length_a   1.000
_cell.length_b   1.000
_cell.length_c   1.000
_cell.angle_alpha   90.00
_cell.angle_beta   90.00
_cell.angle_gamma   90.00
#
_symmetry.space_group_name_H-M   'P 1'
#
loop_
_entity.id
_entity.type
_entity.pdbx_description
1 polymer ?
#
loop_
_entity_poly.entity_id
_entity_poly.type
_entity_poly.pdbx_seq_one_letter_code
_entity_poly.pdbx_strand_id
1 'polypeptide(L)'
;TGKKYKTIADAHASLRYGKIIFMTDQDLDGSHIKGLGINLFQSEWQSLFKLGIIGFMNTPILKAQKNNQELQFYSEGEYNTWKQENDSTGWKIKYYKGLGTSTGKEFKEYFQAKKFVTFEYTENSDDAIDMVFNKKRAADRKDWLASYDRNKYLDTSLSSVNYEEFIHEEMKHFSKYDCDRSIPNLMDGLKIS
;
A
#
# COMPACT_ATOMS: atom_id res chain seq x y z
N THR A 1 -2.54 19.32 -17.22
CA THR A 1 -3.65 20.01 -17.94
C THR A 1 -3.91 21.42 -17.40
N GLY A 2 -3.33 21.85 -16.26
CA GLY A 2 -3.60 23.13 -15.62
C GLY A 2 -5.02 23.32 -15.08
N LYS A 3 -5.91 22.35 -15.29
CA LYS A 3 -7.30 22.40 -14.80
C LYS A 3 -7.35 21.99 -13.32
N LYS A 4 -8.18 22.70 -12.58
CA LYS A 4 -8.52 22.36 -11.18
C LYS A 4 -9.95 21.86 -11.15
N TYR A 5 -10.16 20.74 -10.45
CA TYR A 5 -11.47 20.10 -10.32
C TYR A 5 -12.00 20.32 -8.90
N LYS A 6 -13.27 20.67 -8.79
CA LYS A 6 -13.94 20.88 -7.51
C LYS A 6 -14.70 19.64 -7.04
N THR A 7 -15.20 18.87 -7.98
CA THR A 7 -16.02 17.67 -7.72
C THR A 7 -15.58 16.50 -8.59
N ILE A 8 -15.95 15.29 -8.20
CA ILE A 8 -15.75 14.09 -9.01
C ILE A 8 -16.46 14.21 -10.35
N ALA A 9 -17.66 14.83 -10.39
CA ALA A 9 -18.40 15.04 -11.62
C ALA A 9 -17.65 15.96 -12.61
N ASP A 10 -17.04 17.04 -12.11
CA ASP A 10 -16.21 17.93 -12.93
C ASP A 10 -14.99 17.19 -13.52
N ALA A 11 -14.38 16.34 -12.71
CA ALA A 11 -13.25 15.52 -13.16
C ALA A 11 -13.68 14.53 -14.24
N HIS A 12 -14.78 13.81 -14.04
CA HIS A 12 -15.31 12.83 -15.00
C HIS A 12 -15.78 13.46 -16.30
N ALA A 13 -16.29 14.70 -16.27
CA ALA A 13 -16.72 15.41 -17.47
C ALA A 13 -15.56 15.76 -18.41
N SER A 14 -14.32 15.84 -17.91
CA SER A 14 -13.16 16.27 -18.70
C SER A 14 -12.03 15.25 -18.77
N LEU A 15 -11.97 14.29 -17.87
CA LEU A 15 -10.97 13.21 -17.88
C LEU A 15 -11.51 11.98 -18.60
N ARG A 16 -10.62 11.27 -19.29
CA ARG A 16 -10.96 9.99 -19.94
C ARG A 16 -11.20 8.86 -18.95
N TYR A 17 -10.66 8.97 -17.73
CA TYR A 17 -10.60 7.92 -16.73
C TYR A 17 -11.26 8.38 -15.44
N GLY A 18 -12.05 7.51 -14.84
CA GLY A 18 -12.78 7.82 -13.62
C GLY A 18 -12.03 7.50 -12.33
N LYS A 19 -11.05 6.60 -12.39
CA LYS A 19 -10.21 6.21 -11.25
C LYS A 19 -8.79 5.94 -11.67
N ILE A 20 -7.87 6.11 -10.73
CA ILE A 20 -6.46 5.78 -10.84
C ILE A 20 -6.17 4.72 -9.79
N ILE A 21 -5.79 3.52 -10.23
CA ILE A 21 -5.56 2.39 -9.33
C ILE A 21 -4.11 1.95 -9.43
N PHE A 22 -3.39 2.08 -8.31
CA PHE A 22 -2.05 1.54 -8.20
C PHE A 22 -2.10 0.02 -8.11
N MET A 23 -1.36 -0.63 -8.99
CA MET A 23 -1.13 -2.08 -8.97
C MET A 23 0.35 -2.29 -8.76
N THR A 24 0.74 -2.49 -7.51
CA THR A 24 2.12 -2.76 -7.11
C THR A 24 2.21 -4.13 -6.45
N ASP A 25 3.40 -4.65 -6.30
CA ASP A 25 3.65 -5.82 -5.49
C ASP A 25 3.18 -5.59 -4.05
N GLN A 26 2.72 -6.64 -3.38
CA GLN A 26 2.25 -6.56 -1.99
C GLN A 26 3.44 -6.73 -1.01
N ASP A 27 4.50 -5.98 -1.26
CA ASP A 27 5.68 -5.91 -0.44
C ASP A 27 6.01 -4.47 -0.03
N LEU A 28 7.07 -4.29 0.74
CA LEU A 28 7.47 -2.98 1.24
C LEU A 28 7.89 -2.02 0.11
N ASP A 29 8.56 -2.53 -0.92
CA ASP A 29 8.96 -1.72 -2.08
C ASP A 29 7.73 -1.28 -2.89
N GLY A 30 6.71 -2.15 -3.02
CA GLY A 30 5.43 -1.81 -3.63
C GLY A 30 4.67 -0.73 -2.86
N SER A 31 4.76 -0.73 -1.54
CA SER A 31 4.21 0.35 -0.70
C SER A 31 4.93 1.67 -0.94
N HIS A 32 6.24 1.64 -1.10
CA HIS A 32 7.02 2.83 -1.47
C HIS A 32 6.61 3.38 -2.84
N ILE A 33 6.45 2.51 -3.84
CA ILE A 33 5.99 2.92 -5.19
C ILE A 33 4.61 3.58 -5.13
N LYS A 34 3.67 3.03 -4.35
CA LYS A 34 2.37 3.68 -4.07
C LYS A 34 2.55 5.07 -3.47
N GLY A 35 3.39 5.17 -2.44
CA GLY A 35 3.70 6.44 -1.78
C GLY A 35 4.28 7.50 -2.72
N LEU A 36 5.22 7.12 -3.60
CA LEU A 36 5.76 8.02 -4.63
C LEU A 36 4.70 8.48 -5.62
N GLY A 37 3.81 7.59 -6.03
CA GLY A 37 2.67 7.94 -6.89
C GLY A 37 1.70 8.91 -6.21
N ILE A 38 1.38 8.68 -4.94
CA ILE A 38 0.54 9.58 -4.13
C ILE A 38 1.20 10.96 -4.01
N ASN A 39 2.50 11.01 -3.69
CA ASN A 39 3.25 12.26 -3.60
C ASN A 39 3.26 13.04 -4.94
N LEU A 40 3.36 12.34 -6.08
CA LEU A 40 3.25 12.97 -7.39
C LEU A 40 1.88 13.65 -7.58
N PHE A 41 0.78 12.98 -7.21
CA PHE A 41 -0.55 13.59 -7.30
C PHE A 41 -0.74 14.74 -6.32
N GLN A 42 -0.22 14.64 -5.12
CA GLN A 42 -0.26 15.69 -4.13
C GLN A 42 0.50 16.95 -4.59
N SER A 43 1.67 16.79 -5.22
CA SER A 43 2.48 17.91 -5.69
C SER A 43 1.96 18.54 -7.00
N GLU A 44 1.56 17.71 -7.98
CA GLU A 44 1.27 18.17 -9.35
C GLU A 44 -0.22 18.34 -9.61
N TRP A 45 -1.08 17.52 -8.98
CA TRP A 45 -2.52 17.47 -9.25
C TRP A 45 -3.37 17.44 -7.98
N GLN A 46 -3.11 18.38 -7.09
CA GLN A 46 -3.73 18.43 -5.77
C GLN A 46 -5.27 18.40 -5.80
N SER A 47 -5.90 18.97 -6.85
CA SER A 47 -7.35 18.87 -6.98
C SER A 47 -7.84 17.43 -7.20
N LEU A 48 -7.08 16.60 -7.93
CA LEU A 48 -7.39 15.18 -8.13
C LEU A 48 -7.08 14.37 -6.87
N PHE A 49 -5.97 14.69 -6.20
CA PHE A 49 -5.58 14.09 -4.94
C PHE A 49 -6.68 14.18 -3.89
N LYS A 50 -7.40 15.31 -3.82
CA LYS A 50 -8.48 15.54 -2.84
C LYS A 50 -9.82 14.89 -3.18
N LEU A 51 -10.01 14.39 -4.40
CA LEU A 51 -11.32 13.91 -4.87
C LEU A 51 -11.61 12.42 -4.59
N GLY A 52 -10.69 11.66 -4.00
CA GLY A 52 -10.90 10.23 -3.74
C GLY A 52 -10.98 9.37 -5.01
N ILE A 53 -10.33 9.79 -6.10
CA ILE A 53 -10.25 9.04 -7.36
C ILE A 53 -9.01 8.13 -7.41
N ILE A 54 -8.13 8.24 -6.44
CA ILE A 54 -6.88 7.47 -6.33
C ILE A 54 -7.12 6.30 -5.38
N GLY A 55 -6.62 5.15 -5.74
CA GLY A 55 -6.71 3.95 -4.92
C GLY A 55 -5.67 2.91 -5.32
N PHE A 56 -5.75 1.75 -4.73
CA PHE A 56 -4.91 0.62 -5.07
C PHE A 56 -5.70 -0.68 -5.14
N MET A 57 -5.17 -1.64 -5.88
CA MET A 57 -5.73 -2.98 -5.90
C MET A 57 -5.12 -3.78 -4.76
N ASN A 58 -5.97 -4.34 -3.92
CA ASN A 58 -5.56 -5.28 -2.89
C ASN A 58 -5.54 -6.69 -3.46
N THR A 59 -4.35 -7.28 -3.61
CA THR A 59 -4.16 -8.66 -4.06
C THR A 59 -3.69 -9.53 -2.90
N PRO A 60 -4.04 -10.82 -2.85
CA PRO A 60 -3.63 -11.68 -1.75
C PRO A 60 -2.12 -11.87 -1.73
N ILE A 61 -1.52 -11.82 -0.55
CA ILE A 61 -0.11 -12.16 -0.32
C ILE A 61 0.11 -13.66 -0.11
N LEU A 62 -0.94 -14.34 0.32
CA LEU A 62 -0.95 -15.77 0.62
C LEU A 62 -2.25 -16.39 0.16
N LYS A 63 -2.16 -17.60 -0.40
CA LYS A 63 -3.30 -18.49 -0.59
C LYS A 63 -3.03 -19.81 0.10
N ALA A 64 -4.01 -20.31 0.85
CA ALA A 64 -4.01 -21.65 1.42
C ALA A 64 -5.05 -22.51 0.69
N GLN A 65 -4.67 -23.69 0.23
CA GLN A 65 -5.53 -24.60 -0.49
C GLN A 65 -5.53 -25.99 0.14
N LYS A 66 -6.71 -26.52 0.39
CA LYS A 66 -6.92 -27.92 0.86
C LYS A 66 -8.15 -28.50 0.18
N ASN A 67 -7.97 -29.60 -0.54
CA ASN A 67 -9.04 -30.19 -1.36
C ASN A 67 -9.63 -29.15 -2.34
N ASN A 68 -10.94 -28.88 -2.24
CA ASN A 68 -11.64 -27.89 -3.06
C ASN A 68 -11.84 -26.53 -2.34
N GLN A 69 -11.20 -26.32 -1.19
CA GLN A 69 -11.26 -25.06 -0.45
C GLN A 69 -10.03 -24.22 -0.76
N GLU A 70 -10.24 -22.92 -1.02
CA GLU A 70 -9.20 -21.93 -1.17
C GLU A 70 -9.49 -20.76 -0.20
N LEU A 71 -8.48 -20.39 0.60
CA LEU A 71 -8.50 -19.23 1.45
C LEU A 71 -7.46 -18.22 0.94
N GLN A 72 -7.79 -16.95 0.97
CA GLN A 72 -6.92 -15.88 0.52
C GLN A 72 -6.66 -14.94 1.70
N PHE A 73 -5.38 -14.60 1.94
CA PHE A 73 -4.95 -13.70 3.00
C PHE A 73 -4.29 -12.49 2.38
N TYR A 74 -4.67 -11.33 2.84
CA TYR A 74 -4.22 -10.03 2.33
C TYR A 74 -3.16 -9.38 3.23
N SER A 75 -2.94 -9.95 4.43
CA SER A 75 -1.86 -9.59 5.33
C SER A 75 -1.27 -10.84 6.00
N GLU A 76 -0.02 -10.74 6.46
CA GLU A 76 0.58 -11.80 7.27
C GLU A 76 -0.14 -11.97 8.61
N GLY A 77 -0.70 -10.87 9.14
CA GLY A 77 -1.49 -10.89 10.37
C GLY A 77 -2.71 -11.78 10.25
N GLU A 78 -3.51 -11.63 9.17
CA GLU A 78 -4.67 -12.49 8.89
C GLU A 78 -4.27 -13.97 8.83
N TYR A 79 -3.18 -14.28 8.12
CA TYR A 79 -2.70 -15.66 8.00
C TYR A 79 -2.25 -16.23 9.34
N ASN A 80 -1.52 -15.45 10.14
CA ASN A 80 -1.04 -15.89 11.44
C ASN A 80 -2.18 -16.13 12.44
N THR A 81 -3.19 -15.25 12.46
CA THR A 81 -4.41 -15.43 13.27
C THR A 81 -5.13 -16.71 12.86
N TRP A 82 -5.37 -16.87 11.55
CA TRP A 82 -6.01 -18.08 11.04
C TRP A 82 -5.24 -19.35 11.42
N LYS A 83 -3.90 -19.33 11.34
CA LYS A 83 -3.04 -20.46 11.69
C LYS A 83 -3.07 -20.81 13.20
N GLN A 84 -3.31 -19.83 14.06
CA GLN A 84 -3.46 -20.07 15.51
C GLN A 84 -4.81 -20.68 15.84
N GLU A 85 -5.85 -20.31 15.11
CA GLU A 85 -7.22 -20.73 15.38
C GLU A 85 -7.62 -22.01 14.64
N ASN A 86 -6.84 -22.44 13.65
CA ASN A 86 -7.17 -23.56 12.80
C ASN A 86 -6.01 -24.56 12.64
N ASP A 87 -6.34 -25.83 12.47
CA ASP A 87 -5.35 -26.83 12.09
C ASP A 87 -4.87 -26.63 10.64
N SER A 88 -3.65 -26.19 10.49
CA SER A 88 -3.02 -25.95 9.19
C SER A 88 -2.51 -27.23 8.50
N THR A 89 -2.67 -28.39 9.12
CA THR A 89 -2.18 -29.67 8.58
C THR A 89 -2.86 -30.01 7.27
N GLY A 90 -2.07 -30.30 6.25
CA GLY A 90 -2.55 -30.68 4.93
C GLY A 90 -2.97 -29.51 4.02
N TRP A 91 -2.82 -28.27 4.47
CA TRP A 91 -3.00 -27.10 3.62
C TRP A 91 -1.74 -26.83 2.79
N LYS A 92 -1.89 -26.59 1.50
CA LYS A 92 -0.82 -26.13 0.61
C LYS A 92 -0.83 -24.62 0.62
N ILE A 93 0.30 -24.02 1.04
CA ILE A 93 0.46 -22.57 1.13
C ILE A 93 1.25 -22.07 -0.07
N LYS A 94 0.70 -21.09 -0.79
CA LYS A 94 1.37 -20.38 -1.89
C LYS A 94 1.56 -18.93 -1.49
N TYR A 95 2.82 -18.49 -1.45
CA TYR A 95 3.20 -17.09 -1.23
C TYR A 95 3.29 -16.34 -2.55
N TYR A 96 2.76 -15.13 -2.58
CA TYR A 96 2.83 -14.21 -3.71
C TYR A 96 3.79 -13.08 -3.34
N LYS A 97 5.06 -13.23 -3.73
CA LYS A 97 6.11 -12.23 -3.46
C LYS A 97 6.02 -11.00 -4.37
N GLY A 98 5.21 -11.06 -5.41
CA GLY A 98 5.00 -9.98 -6.35
C GLY A 98 3.98 -10.37 -7.41
N LEU A 99 3.57 -9.40 -8.23
CA LEU A 99 2.58 -9.59 -9.29
C LEU A 99 2.99 -10.69 -10.28
N GLY A 100 4.29 -10.87 -10.52
CA GLY A 100 4.83 -11.90 -11.40
C GLY A 100 4.61 -13.34 -10.92
N THR A 101 4.24 -13.56 -9.65
CA THR A 101 3.89 -14.90 -9.13
C THR A 101 2.44 -15.31 -9.40
N SER A 102 1.61 -14.37 -9.83
CA SER A 102 0.22 -14.63 -10.19
C SER A 102 0.10 -15.05 -11.64
N THR A 103 -0.78 -16.01 -11.90
CA THR A 103 -1.13 -16.46 -13.25
C THR A 103 -2.12 -15.50 -13.91
N GLY A 104 -2.23 -15.53 -15.24
CA GLY A 104 -3.22 -14.74 -15.97
C GLY A 104 -4.68 -15.05 -15.56
N LYS A 105 -4.96 -16.30 -15.08
CA LYS A 105 -6.27 -16.66 -14.52
C LYS A 105 -6.52 -15.96 -13.20
N GLU A 106 -5.55 -15.96 -12.30
CA GLU A 106 -5.65 -15.28 -11.01
C GLU A 106 -5.83 -13.76 -11.17
N PHE A 107 -5.14 -13.14 -12.16
CA PHE A 107 -5.38 -11.72 -12.48
C PHE A 107 -6.81 -11.44 -12.92
N LYS A 108 -7.41 -12.31 -13.76
CA LYS A 108 -8.83 -12.17 -14.14
C LYS A 108 -9.73 -12.24 -12.91
N GLU A 109 -9.46 -13.14 -11.97
CA GLU A 109 -10.19 -13.26 -10.71
C GLU A 109 -10.06 -11.98 -9.87
N TYR A 110 -8.85 -11.40 -9.74
CA TYR A 110 -8.63 -10.15 -9.00
C TYR A 110 -9.41 -8.98 -9.61
N PHE A 111 -9.39 -8.86 -10.94
CA PHE A 111 -10.18 -7.83 -11.64
C PHE A 111 -11.68 -8.04 -11.51
N GLN A 112 -12.16 -9.29 -11.46
CA GLN A 112 -13.58 -9.58 -11.24
C GLN A 112 -14.01 -9.33 -9.80
N ALA A 113 -13.17 -9.66 -8.84
CA ALA A 113 -13.41 -9.42 -7.41
C ALA A 113 -13.43 -7.93 -7.07
N LYS A 114 -12.75 -7.08 -7.87
CA LYS A 114 -12.71 -5.60 -7.72
C LYS A 114 -12.38 -5.15 -6.31
N LYS A 115 -11.45 -5.82 -5.63
CA LYS A 115 -10.99 -5.41 -4.31
C LYS A 115 -10.09 -4.18 -4.44
N PHE A 116 -10.72 -3.03 -4.66
CA PHE A 116 -10.05 -1.74 -4.71
C PHE A 116 -10.25 -1.02 -3.39
N VAL A 117 -9.17 -0.49 -2.85
CA VAL A 117 -9.18 0.39 -1.69
C VAL A 117 -8.96 1.81 -2.19
N THR A 118 -9.85 2.71 -1.85
CA THR A 118 -9.77 4.13 -2.27
C THR A 118 -9.08 4.94 -1.19
N PHE A 119 -8.21 5.87 -1.56
CA PHE A 119 -7.65 6.83 -0.62
C PHE A 119 -8.60 7.99 -0.39
N GLU A 120 -8.85 8.30 0.87
CA GLU A 120 -9.65 9.45 1.30
C GLU A 120 -8.75 10.58 1.80
N TYR A 121 -9.10 11.79 1.40
CA TYR A 121 -8.40 13.00 1.83
C TYR A 121 -8.95 13.46 3.17
N THR A 122 -8.04 13.78 4.10
CA THR A 122 -8.28 14.44 5.37
C THR A 122 -7.47 15.72 5.45
N GLU A 123 -7.73 16.57 6.43
CA GLU A 123 -6.96 17.80 6.65
C GLU A 123 -5.49 17.54 6.96
N ASN A 124 -5.15 16.37 7.51
CA ASN A 124 -3.77 15.97 7.85
C ASN A 124 -3.02 15.31 6.70
N SER A 125 -3.71 14.98 5.60
CA SER A 125 -3.14 14.22 4.48
C SER A 125 -1.95 14.92 3.82
N ASP A 126 -2.06 16.22 3.62
CA ASP A 126 -0.99 17.03 3.00
C ASP A 126 0.27 17.03 3.89
N ASP A 127 0.12 17.20 5.20
CA ASP A 127 1.24 17.23 6.14
C ASP A 127 1.91 15.87 6.27
N ALA A 128 1.13 14.79 6.32
CA ALA A 128 1.65 13.43 6.43
C ALA A 128 2.54 13.07 5.22
N ILE A 129 2.11 13.43 4.01
CA ILE A 129 2.87 13.18 2.78
C ILE A 129 4.11 14.07 2.73
N ASP A 130 3.98 15.36 3.03
CA ASP A 130 5.10 16.29 3.08
C ASP A 130 6.14 15.83 4.10
N MET A 131 5.74 15.38 5.27
CA MET A 131 6.63 14.85 6.31
C MET A 131 7.51 13.72 5.76
N VAL A 132 6.95 12.79 5.01
CA VAL A 132 7.70 11.62 4.49
C VAL A 132 8.61 12.00 3.32
N PHE A 133 8.14 12.83 2.38
CA PHE A 133 8.86 13.05 1.11
C PHE A 133 9.67 14.36 1.07
N ASN A 134 9.41 15.31 1.95
CA ASN A 134 10.17 16.58 1.97
C ASN A 134 11.53 16.39 2.63
N LYS A 135 12.61 16.61 1.86
CA LYS A 135 13.99 16.49 2.36
C LYS A 135 14.30 17.38 3.56
N LYS A 136 13.58 18.48 3.73
CA LYS A 136 13.80 19.44 4.85
C LYS A 136 13.23 18.92 6.17
N ARG A 137 12.38 17.90 6.15
CA ARG A 137 11.70 17.34 7.33
C ARG A 137 12.38 16.07 7.87
N ALA A 138 13.71 15.98 7.79
CA ALA A 138 14.45 14.80 8.26
C ALA A 138 14.33 14.59 9.78
N ALA A 139 14.22 15.65 10.57
CA ALA A 139 14.01 15.57 12.02
C ALA A 139 12.65 14.94 12.34
N ASP A 140 11.59 15.42 11.69
CA ASP A 140 10.23 14.90 11.87
C ASP A 140 10.15 13.40 11.54
N ARG A 141 10.83 12.98 10.45
CA ARG A 141 10.91 11.54 10.10
C ARG A 141 11.64 10.71 11.13
N LYS A 142 12.66 11.24 11.78
CA LYS A 142 13.38 10.55 12.87
C LYS A 142 12.43 10.28 14.04
N ASP A 143 11.66 11.28 14.45
CA ASP A 143 10.70 11.15 15.54
C ASP A 143 9.54 10.22 15.14
N TRP A 144 9.06 10.33 13.90
CA TRP A 144 8.06 9.43 13.34
C TRP A 144 8.52 7.98 13.36
N LEU A 145 9.77 7.67 12.96
CA LEU A 145 10.33 6.32 12.99
C LEU A 145 10.61 5.82 14.41
N ALA A 146 10.88 6.71 15.37
CA ALA A 146 11.08 6.32 16.76
C ALA A 146 9.82 5.66 17.39
N SER A 147 8.63 6.00 16.88
CA SER A 147 7.35 5.39 17.28
C SER A 147 6.95 4.19 16.41
N TYR A 148 7.91 3.48 15.81
CA TYR A 148 7.64 2.31 14.96
C TYR A 148 7.11 1.13 15.79
N ASP A 149 5.96 0.60 15.37
CA ASP A 149 5.39 -0.64 15.87
C ASP A 149 5.29 -1.66 14.71
N ARG A 150 6.01 -2.76 14.84
CA ARG A 150 6.04 -3.82 13.83
C ARG A 150 4.72 -4.58 13.67
N ASN A 151 3.81 -4.46 14.62
CA ASN A 151 2.54 -5.19 14.63
C ASN A 151 1.37 -4.34 14.10
N LYS A 152 1.60 -3.06 13.83
CA LYS A 152 0.58 -2.15 13.34
C LYS A 152 0.58 -2.12 11.82
N TYR A 153 -0.48 -2.62 11.20
CA TYR A 153 -0.65 -2.70 9.75
C TYR A 153 -1.90 -1.95 9.31
N LEU A 154 -1.85 -1.45 8.07
CA LEU A 154 -3.00 -0.84 7.44
C LEU A 154 -4.13 -1.86 7.27
N ASP A 155 -5.34 -1.52 7.72
CA ASP A 155 -6.52 -2.36 7.51
C ASP A 155 -7.03 -2.22 6.07
N THR A 156 -6.64 -3.15 5.23
CA THR A 156 -7.07 -3.22 3.83
C THR A 156 -8.34 -4.05 3.61
N SER A 157 -9.03 -4.47 4.66
CA SER A 157 -10.36 -5.08 4.58
C SER A 157 -11.45 -4.05 4.25
N LEU A 158 -11.18 -2.78 4.57
CA LEU A 158 -12.03 -1.64 4.28
C LEU A 158 -12.01 -1.27 2.80
N SER A 159 -13.07 -0.65 2.31
CA SER A 159 -13.15 -0.13 0.93
C SER A 159 -12.41 1.19 0.73
N SER A 160 -12.06 1.86 1.81
CA SER A 160 -11.28 3.11 1.81
C SER A 160 -10.38 3.22 3.03
N VAL A 161 -9.28 3.95 2.87
CA VAL A 161 -8.30 4.28 3.92
C VAL A 161 -7.86 5.72 3.73
N ASN A 162 -7.47 6.39 4.81
CA ASN A 162 -6.94 7.74 4.71
C ASN A 162 -5.48 7.73 4.22
N TYR A 163 -5.05 8.80 3.54
CA TYR A 163 -3.64 8.94 3.15
C TYR A 163 -2.72 8.93 4.37
N GLU A 164 -3.12 9.55 5.48
CA GLU A 164 -2.32 9.56 6.71
C GLU A 164 -2.18 8.17 7.34
N GLU A 165 -3.25 7.35 7.33
CA GLU A 165 -3.19 5.95 7.78
C GLU A 165 -2.19 5.15 6.95
N PHE A 166 -2.25 5.30 5.62
CA PHE A 166 -1.28 4.68 4.73
C PHE A 166 0.16 5.09 5.05
N ILE A 167 0.41 6.37 5.31
CA ILE A 167 1.74 6.87 5.68
C ILE A 167 2.18 6.31 7.04
N HIS A 168 1.32 6.33 8.03
CA HIS A 168 1.70 5.96 9.40
C HIS A 168 1.74 4.45 9.65
N GLU A 169 1.01 3.66 8.88
CA GLU A 169 0.87 2.21 9.11
C GLU A 169 1.54 1.36 8.02
N GLU A 170 1.60 1.80 6.77
CA GLU A 170 2.22 1.03 5.68
C GLU A 170 3.58 1.60 5.25
N MET A 171 3.66 2.90 4.92
CA MET A 171 4.93 3.52 4.52
C MET A 171 5.98 3.50 5.62
N LYS A 172 5.58 3.48 6.87
CA LYS A 172 6.48 3.41 8.01
C LYS A 172 7.27 2.10 8.06
N HIS A 173 6.65 0.99 7.69
CA HIS A 173 7.33 -0.30 7.56
C HIS A 173 8.43 -0.26 6.51
N PHE A 174 8.13 0.27 5.32
CA PHE A 174 9.14 0.46 4.27
C PHE A 174 10.29 1.34 4.77
N SER A 175 9.97 2.50 5.35
CA SER A 175 10.98 3.46 5.80
C SER A 175 11.91 2.88 6.85
N LYS A 176 11.37 2.11 7.81
CA LYS A 176 12.18 1.38 8.80
C LYS A 176 13.08 0.33 8.15
N TYR A 177 12.52 -0.49 7.28
CA TYR A 177 13.26 -1.51 6.54
C TYR A 177 14.37 -0.91 5.67
N ASP A 178 14.08 0.18 4.97
CA ASP A 178 15.07 0.84 4.12
C ASP A 178 16.21 1.45 4.91
N CYS A 179 15.93 2.05 6.07
CA CYS A 179 16.97 2.51 7.00
C CYS A 179 17.84 1.35 7.48
N ASP A 180 17.24 0.23 7.87
CA ASP A 180 17.97 -0.93 8.40
C ASP A 180 18.88 -1.57 7.35
N ARG A 181 18.51 -1.58 6.07
CA ARG A 181 19.33 -2.12 4.99
C ARG A 181 20.37 -1.13 4.44
N SER A 182 20.05 0.16 4.46
CA SER A 182 20.86 1.20 3.79
C SER A 182 21.91 1.80 4.69
N ILE A 183 21.62 2.05 5.96
CA ILE A 183 22.55 2.69 6.91
C ILE A 183 23.79 1.83 7.14
N PRO A 184 23.72 0.52 7.45
CA PRO A 184 24.90 -0.30 7.59
C PRO A 184 25.76 -0.34 6.32
N ASN A 185 25.13 -0.43 5.14
CA ASN A 185 25.83 -0.44 3.87
C ASN A 185 26.59 0.88 3.60
N LEU A 186 26.06 2.00 4.06
CA LEU A 186 26.75 3.31 3.97
C LEU A 186 27.93 3.40 4.93
N MET A 187 27.85 2.74 6.10
CA MET A 187 28.87 2.82 7.15
C MET A 187 30.03 1.85 6.93
N ASP A 188 29.77 0.64 6.49
CA ASP A 188 30.77 -0.44 6.37
C ASP A 188 30.93 -1.00 4.95
N GLY A 189 30.12 -0.55 4.00
CA GLY A 189 30.15 -1.02 2.61
C GLY A 189 29.59 -2.43 2.41
N LEU A 190 29.05 -3.06 3.45
CA LEU A 190 28.48 -4.42 3.38
C LEU A 190 26.99 -4.35 3.06
N LYS A 191 26.58 -5.08 2.02
CA LYS A 191 25.15 -5.30 1.78
C LYS A 191 24.62 -6.34 2.77
N ILE A 192 23.59 -5.97 3.49
CA ILE A 192 22.77 -6.94 4.22
C ILE A 192 21.92 -7.67 3.19
N SER A 193 22.19 -8.95 3.02
CA SER A 193 21.42 -9.86 2.15
C SER A 193 20.23 -10.46 2.87
#